data_fc7560bd1c428e820c97979fc71dfd8d
#
_entry.id   fc7560bd1c428e820c97979fc71dfd8d
#
_cell.length_a   1.000
_cell.length_b   1.000
_cell.length_c   1.000
_cell.angle_alpha   90.00
_cell.angle_beta   90.00
_cell.angle_gamma   90.00
#
_symmetry.space_group_name_H-M   'P 1'
#
loop_
_entity.id
_entity.type
_entity.pdbx_description
1 polymer ?
#
loop_
_entity_poly.entity_id
_entity_poly.type
_entity_poly.pdbx_seq_one_letter_code
_entity_poly.pdbx_strand_id
1 'polypeptide(L)'
;VVWVSTRDCSAQRRHQKLIEEAPAADLGPGIEEAMGEAAIKAAKAVGYYNAGTVEFIYQDGEFFFLEMNTRLQVEHPVTEVITGIDLVEWQIRVASGEHLPMTQAEVAARRNGAGIEVRINAENPAGGKFLPSPGQITKLVAPDGFGVRFDAGYESGDTVSQYYDNLVGKVIVWGKDRPTAIARTIRALEEMVVEGVATTIPADLAILKHPDFAAMQHSTKWVEERLDLSGVEPPKPPAPADDEAAPLVQRTTTVEVNGKRFDVKMWVPDVPVVTAAAGAPKAKKPTRAAGGGGAGGGSGSGNVEVPMQGTIVKVLVAVGDTVEAGQAVVVLEAMKMENQITADKAGTVKEVKVSAGATVGAGDVVVVIA
;
A
#
# COMPACT_ATOMS: atom_id res chain seq x y z
N VAL A 1 20.94 -19.77 20.56
CA VAL A 1 20.53 -18.65 19.69
C VAL A 1 21.18 -18.86 18.34
N VAL A 2 20.39 -18.75 17.29
CA VAL A 2 20.83 -18.77 15.88
C VAL A 2 20.32 -17.53 15.19
N TRP A 3 21.00 -17.03 14.19
CA TRP A 3 20.49 -16.03 13.27
C TRP A 3 20.08 -16.71 11.95
N VAL A 4 18.99 -16.25 11.36
CA VAL A 4 18.35 -16.99 10.25
C VAL A 4 18.74 -16.40 8.90
N SER A 5 18.60 -15.09 8.72
CA SER A 5 18.93 -14.36 7.49
C SER A 5 19.02 -12.87 7.76
N THR A 6 19.63 -12.15 6.82
CA THR A 6 19.51 -10.71 6.72
C THR A 6 18.29 -10.32 5.90
N ARG A 7 17.84 -9.08 6.10
CA ARG A 7 16.81 -8.43 5.29
C ARG A 7 17.27 -7.03 4.91
N ASP A 8 16.93 -6.59 3.70
CA ASP A 8 16.99 -5.19 3.32
C ASP A 8 15.60 -4.58 3.44
N CYS A 9 15.49 -3.47 4.17
CA CYS A 9 14.27 -2.71 4.38
C CYS A 9 14.45 -1.24 3.98
N SER A 10 15.39 -0.95 3.08
CA SER A 10 15.73 0.41 2.66
C SER A 10 14.65 1.04 1.77
N ALA A 11 13.85 0.23 1.06
CA ALA A 11 12.72 0.74 0.28
C ALA A 11 11.58 1.16 1.23
N GLN A 12 11.67 2.38 1.74
CA GLN A 12 10.79 2.93 2.75
C GLN A 12 10.47 4.40 2.48
N ARG A 13 9.41 4.91 3.10
CA ARG A 13 9.02 6.30 3.09
C ARG A 13 8.73 6.77 4.51
N ARG A 14 9.36 7.84 4.96
CA ARG A 14 9.22 8.39 6.32
C ARG A 14 9.31 7.31 7.40
N HIS A 15 10.33 6.47 7.29
CA HIS A 15 10.59 5.32 8.17
C HIS A 15 9.52 4.20 8.13
N GLN A 16 8.56 4.27 7.19
CA GLN A 16 7.61 3.20 6.94
C GLN A 16 8.11 2.34 5.78
N LYS A 17 8.36 1.08 6.04
CA LYS A 17 8.83 0.09 5.06
C LYS A 17 7.73 -0.16 4.03
N LEU A 18 8.08 -0.21 2.75
CA LEU A 18 7.18 -0.49 1.62
C LEU A 18 7.49 -1.85 0.99
N ILE A 19 8.78 -2.10 0.75
CA ILE A 19 9.28 -3.34 0.17
C ILE A 19 10.45 -3.83 0.99
N GLU A 20 10.44 -5.10 1.32
CA GLU A 20 11.50 -5.78 2.06
C GLU A 20 12.04 -6.97 1.26
N GLU A 21 13.35 -7.19 1.32
CA GLU A 21 14.04 -8.26 0.61
C GLU A 21 14.81 -9.17 1.56
N ALA A 22 14.92 -10.45 1.22
CA ALA A 22 15.80 -11.40 1.91
C ALA A 22 16.44 -12.39 0.90
N PRO A 23 17.76 -12.72 1.09
CA PRO A 23 18.68 -12.05 1.99
C PRO A 23 18.92 -10.60 1.53
N ALA A 24 19.47 -9.75 2.40
CA ALA A 24 19.92 -8.43 1.99
C ALA A 24 20.98 -8.60 0.89
N ALA A 25 20.74 -7.95 -0.25
CA ALA A 25 21.68 -7.98 -1.36
C ALA A 25 22.79 -6.92 -1.17
N ASP A 26 23.89 -7.09 -1.90
CA ASP A 26 25.00 -6.13 -1.94
C ASP A 26 25.71 -5.85 -0.60
N LEU A 27 25.69 -6.82 0.32
CA LEU A 27 26.55 -6.79 1.50
C LEU A 27 27.96 -7.22 1.10
N GLY A 28 28.97 -6.49 1.61
CA GLY A 28 30.37 -6.86 1.41
C GLY A 28 30.70 -8.24 2.02
N PRO A 29 31.79 -8.88 1.56
CA PRO A 29 32.17 -10.20 2.06
C PRO A 29 32.32 -10.23 3.59
N GLY A 30 31.68 -11.22 4.24
CA GLY A 30 31.74 -11.42 5.69
C GLY A 30 30.89 -10.46 6.53
N ILE A 31 30.24 -9.47 5.93
CA ILE A 31 29.38 -8.51 6.64
C ILE A 31 28.14 -9.20 7.19
N GLU A 32 27.52 -10.06 6.41
CA GLU A 32 26.31 -10.78 6.84
C GLU A 32 26.60 -11.64 8.09
N GLU A 33 27.68 -12.37 8.09
CA GLU A 33 28.12 -13.17 9.25
C GLU A 33 28.43 -12.31 10.45
N ALA A 34 29.13 -11.19 10.24
CA ALA A 34 29.45 -10.25 11.31
C ALA A 34 28.21 -9.62 11.95
N MET A 35 27.23 -9.24 11.14
CA MET A 35 25.91 -8.78 11.61
C MET A 35 25.17 -9.87 12.41
N GLY A 36 25.14 -11.08 11.89
CA GLY A 36 24.54 -12.24 12.56
C GLY A 36 25.17 -12.55 13.91
N GLU A 37 26.50 -12.53 13.99
CA GLU A 37 27.23 -12.69 15.25
C GLU A 37 26.97 -11.56 16.24
N ALA A 38 26.91 -10.31 15.76
CA ALA A 38 26.58 -9.16 16.58
C ALA A 38 25.16 -9.28 17.17
N ALA A 39 24.21 -9.71 16.36
CA ALA A 39 22.82 -9.96 16.80
C ALA A 39 22.76 -11.08 17.85
N ILE A 40 23.49 -12.18 17.67
CA ILE A 40 23.59 -13.27 18.66
C ILE A 40 24.22 -12.73 19.98
N LYS A 41 25.29 -11.95 19.90
CA LYS A 41 25.93 -11.35 21.07
C LYS A 41 24.97 -10.44 21.83
N ALA A 42 24.23 -9.58 21.13
CA ALA A 42 23.24 -8.69 21.72
C ALA A 42 22.15 -9.48 22.44
N ALA A 43 21.53 -10.47 21.77
CA ALA A 43 20.50 -11.30 22.36
C ALA A 43 20.97 -12.07 23.60
N LYS A 44 22.17 -12.65 23.56
CA LYS A 44 22.76 -13.38 24.70
C LYS A 44 23.07 -12.46 25.88
N ALA A 45 23.54 -11.24 25.62
CA ALA A 45 23.93 -10.30 26.66
C ALA A 45 22.74 -9.89 27.55
N VAL A 46 21.54 -9.86 27.00
CA VAL A 46 20.30 -9.53 27.73
C VAL A 46 19.45 -10.74 28.08
N GLY A 47 19.94 -11.96 27.83
CA GLY A 47 19.21 -13.20 28.09
C GLY A 47 17.92 -13.33 27.26
N TYR A 48 17.90 -12.72 26.07
CA TYR A 48 16.71 -12.77 25.20
C TYR A 48 16.46 -14.17 24.65
N TYR A 49 15.22 -14.59 24.68
CA TYR A 49 14.75 -15.81 24.05
C TYR A 49 13.53 -15.53 23.16
N ASN A 50 13.20 -16.45 22.26
CA ASN A 50 12.18 -16.34 21.24
C ASN A 50 12.65 -15.58 19.98
N ALA A 51 11.71 -15.28 19.04
CA ALA A 51 12.03 -14.58 17.81
C ALA A 51 12.24 -13.08 18.06
N GLY A 52 13.24 -12.52 17.42
CA GLY A 52 13.55 -11.10 17.46
C GLY A 52 14.33 -10.67 16.24
N THR A 53 14.47 -9.38 16.04
CA THR A 53 15.23 -8.79 14.94
C THR A 53 16.13 -7.68 15.48
N VAL A 54 17.39 -7.70 15.07
CA VAL A 54 18.33 -6.60 15.31
C VAL A 54 18.44 -5.80 14.03
N GLU A 55 18.18 -4.51 14.10
CA GLU A 55 18.28 -3.59 12.98
C GLU A 55 19.64 -2.87 13.01
N PHE A 56 20.24 -2.74 11.84
CA PHE A 56 21.49 -2.07 11.61
C PHE A 56 21.37 -1.03 10.51
N ILE A 57 22.15 0.04 10.62
CA ILE A 57 22.45 0.92 9.48
C ILE A 57 23.72 0.39 8.84
N TYR A 58 23.68 0.14 7.53
CA TYR A 58 24.81 -0.31 6.73
C TYR A 58 25.19 0.72 5.69
N GLN A 59 26.47 1.08 5.64
CA GLN A 59 27.00 1.98 4.63
C GLN A 59 28.50 1.75 4.45
N ASP A 60 28.97 1.73 3.21
CA ASP A 60 30.39 1.71 2.84
C ASP A 60 31.19 0.55 3.47
N GLY A 61 30.55 -0.61 3.66
CA GLY A 61 31.19 -1.79 4.28
C GLY A 61 31.18 -1.80 5.81
N GLU A 62 30.59 -0.80 6.45
CA GLU A 62 30.43 -0.71 7.90
C GLU A 62 28.97 -0.83 8.31
N PHE A 63 28.70 -1.42 9.47
CA PHE A 63 27.35 -1.50 10.03
C PHE A 63 27.30 -1.03 11.48
N PHE A 64 26.21 -0.37 11.82
CA PHE A 64 26.00 0.24 13.13
C PHE A 64 24.67 -0.26 13.71
N PHE A 65 24.71 -0.68 14.98
CA PHE A 65 23.50 -1.11 15.69
C PHE A 65 22.52 0.06 15.81
N LEU A 66 21.27 -0.19 15.44
CA LEU A 66 20.19 0.77 15.59
C LEU A 66 19.29 0.39 16.77
N GLU A 67 18.63 -0.75 16.70
CA GLU A 67 17.71 -1.22 17.72
C GLU A 67 17.53 -2.74 17.68
N MET A 68 16.87 -3.28 18.71
CA MET A 68 16.38 -4.65 18.72
C MET A 68 14.87 -4.66 18.91
N ASN A 69 14.17 -5.26 17.94
CA ASN A 69 12.75 -5.53 18.03
C ASN A 69 12.52 -6.90 18.66
N THR A 70 12.05 -6.91 19.91
CA THR A 70 11.80 -8.12 20.72
C THR A 70 10.45 -8.76 20.38
N ARG A 71 10.17 -8.92 19.11
CA ARG A 71 8.93 -9.46 18.56
C ARG A 71 9.15 -9.94 17.13
N LEU A 72 8.17 -10.66 16.61
CA LEU A 72 8.07 -10.91 15.18
C LEU A 72 7.77 -9.59 14.44
N GLN A 73 8.39 -9.37 13.30
CA GLN A 73 8.14 -8.21 12.45
C GLN A 73 7.19 -8.55 11.31
N VAL A 74 6.61 -7.52 10.67
CA VAL A 74 5.70 -7.68 9.53
C VAL A 74 6.38 -8.46 8.42
N GLU A 75 7.64 -8.17 8.15
CA GLU A 75 8.47 -8.70 7.07
C GLU A 75 9.13 -10.06 7.36
N HIS A 76 8.72 -10.78 8.41
CA HIS A 76 9.28 -12.12 8.68
C HIS A 76 9.07 -13.14 7.54
N PRO A 77 7.98 -13.07 6.73
CA PRO A 77 7.74 -14.03 5.66
C PRO A 77 8.82 -14.08 4.60
N VAL A 78 9.55 -12.99 4.31
CA VAL A 78 10.66 -13.05 3.34
C VAL A 78 11.79 -13.97 3.83
N THR A 79 11.99 -14.05 5.15
CA THR A 79 12.93 -15.01 5.77
C THR A 79 12.38 -16.42 5.70
N GLU A 80 11.08 -16.62 5.92
CA GLU A 80 10.43 -17.93 5.85
C GLU A 80 10.52 -18.54 4.44
N VAL A 81 10.20 -17.75 3.40
CA VAL A 81 10.17 -18.27 2.02
C VAL A 81 11.54 -18.68 1.48
N ILE A 82 12.63 -18.07 1.97
CA ILE A 82 13.98 -18.45 1.55
C ILE A 82 14.60 -19.56 2.40
N THR A 83 14.02 -19.90 3.56
CA THR A 83 14.59 -20.88 4.50
C THR A 83 13.71 -22.10 4.73
N GLY A 84 12.41 -21.98 4.46
CA GLY A 84 11.42 -23.00 4.81
C GLY A 84 11.26 -23.17 6.33
N ILE A 85 11.56 -22.15 7.12
CA ILE A 85 11.39 -22.13 8.58
C ILE A 85 10.13 -21.34 8.91
N ASP A 86 9.14 -21.97 9.54
CA ASP A 86 7.97 -21.29 10.10
C ASP A 86 8.37 -20.60 11.42
N LEU A 87 8.53 -19.28 11.36
CA LEU A 87 8.98 -18.51 12.52
C LEU A 87 7.89 -18.38 13.59
N VAL A 88 6.62 -18.40 13.20
CA VAL A 88 5.48 -18.35 14.13
C VAL A 88 5.35 -19.68 14.88
N GLU A 89 5.48 -20.81 14.19
CA GLU A 89 5.53 -22.13 14.83
C GLU A 89 6.64 -22.18 15.88
N TRP A 90 7.85 -21.71 15.51
CA TRP A 90 8.99 -21.72 16.44
C TRP A 90 8.82 -20.74 17.61
N GLN A 91 8.14 -19.62 17.43
CA GLN A 91 7.77 -18.76 18.56
C GLN A 91 6.94 -19.51 19.58
N ILE A 92 5.92 -20.27 19.14
CA ILE A 92 5.02 -21.05 19.99
C ILE A 92 5.79 -22.17 20.69
N ARG A 93 6.61 -22.92 19.95
CA ARG A 93 7.43 -24.03 20.50
C ARG A 93 8.41 -23.55 21.56
N VAL A 94 9.16 -22.46 21.28
CA VAL A 94 10.11 -21.88 22.24
C VAL A 94 9.38 -21.34 23.47
N ALA A 95 8.21 -20.72 23.31
CA ALA A 95 7.38 -20.27 24.43
C ALA A 95 6.86 -21.45 25.27
N SER A 96 6.69 -22.60 24.67
CA SER A 96 6.32 -23.87 25.36
C SER A 96 7.52 -24.56 26.04
N GLY A 97 8.72 -24.00 25.94
CA GLY A 97 9.94 -24.52 26.58
C GLY A 97 10.76 -25.46 25.69
N GLU A 98 10.43 -25.60 24.41
CA GLU A 98 11.23 -26.40 23.48
C GLU A 98 12.54 -25.68 23.11
N HIS A 99 13.58 -26.47 22.93
CA HIS A 99 14.87 -25.98 22.42
C HIS A 99 14.87 -25.99 20.88
N LEU A 100 15.57 -25.01 20.27
CA LEU A 100 15.78 -25.01 18.82
C LEU A 100 16.50 -26.30 18.38
N PRO A 101 15.96 -27.07 17.44
CA PRO A 101 16.57 -28.32 17.00
C PRO A 101 17.63 -28.10 15.91
N MET A 102 18.00 -26.88 15.62
CA MET A 102 18.85 -26.49 14.51
C MET A 102 20.11 -25.79 14.98
N THR A 103 21.23 -26.18 14.42
CA THR A 103 22.50 -25.45 14.51
C THR A 103 22.55 -24.27 13.52
N GLN A 104 23.49 -23.36 13.71
CA GLN A 104 23.70 -22.25 12.76
C GLN A 104 24.03 -22.74 11.35
N ALA A 105 24.81 -23.80 11.22
CA ALA A 105 25.16 -24.39 9.93
C ALA A 105 23.94 -24.98 9.20
N GLU A 106 23.06 -25.66 9.91
CA GLU A 106 21.82 -26.21 9.34
C GLU A 106 20.85 -25.10 8.92
N VAL A 107 20.76 -24.00 9.68
CA VAL A 107 19.97 -22.84 9.29
C VAL A 107 20.54 -22.19 8.02
N ALA A 108 21.85 -21.98 7.95
CA ALA A 108 22.50 -21.42 6.78
C ALA A 108 22.31 -22.28 5.52
N ALA A 109 22.37 -23.61 5.67
CA ALA A 109 22.18 -24.57 4.57
C ALA A 109 20.76 -24.60 4.02
N ARG A 110 19.77 -24.08 4.73
CA ARG A 110 18.37 -24.00 4.27
C ARG A 110 18.09 -22.84 3.31
N ARG A 111 18.97 -21.83 3.30
CA ARG A 111 18.76 -20.64 2.48
C ARG A 111 18.75 -20.97 0.99
N ASN A 112 17.70 -20.57 0.30
CA ASN A 112 17.50 -20.84 -1.10
C ASN A 112 16.75 -19.69 -1.80
N GLY A 113 17.39 -19.11 -2.82
CA GLY A 113 16.81 -18.07 -3.65
C GLY A 113 16.75 -16.71 -2.97
N ALA A 114 15.78 -15.90 -3.39
CA ALA A 114 15.52 -14.57 -2.88
C ALA A 114 14.02 -14.39 -2.61
N GLY A 115 13.69 -13.69 -1.53
CA GLY A 115 12.33 -13.33 -1.14
C GLY A 115 12.12 -11.83 -1.23
N ILE A 116 10.95 -11.42 -1.68
CA ILE A 116 10.49 -10.01 -1.66
C ILE A 116 9.11 -9.98 -1.00
N GLU A 117 8.93 -9.09 -0.06
CA GLU A 117 7.62 -8.76 0.50
C GLU A 117 7.25 -7.34 0.10
N VAL A 118 6.00 -7.13 -0.25
CA VAL A 118 5.42 -5.82 -0.54
C VAL A 118 4.23 -5.60 0.37
N ARG A 119 4.24 -4.50 1.10
CA ARG A 119 3.12 -4.09 1.95
C ARG A 119 2.05 -3.41 1.11
N ILE A 120 0.87 -3.98 1.11
CA ILE A 120 -0.30 -3.38 0.45
C ILE A 120 -1.04 -2.54 1.49
N ASN A 121 -0.75 -1.25 1.50
CA ASN A 121 -1.39 -0.30 2.40
C ASN A 121 -2.54 0.42 1.70
N ALA A 122 -3.62 0.71 2.45
CA ALA A 122 -4.72 1.54 1.97
C ALA A 122 -4.29 3.02 1.99
N GLU A 123 -3.48 3.40 1.01
CA GLU A 123 -2.91 4.74 0.82
C GLU A 123 -2.96 5.16 -0.65
N ASN A 124 -3.19 6.44 -0.90
CA ASN A 124 -3.12 7.02 -2.24
C ASN A 124 -1.73 7.60 -2.50
N PRO A 125 -0.88 6.95 -3.30
CA PRO A 125 0.48 7.43 -3.59
C PRO A 125 0.55 8.54 -4.64
N ALA A 126 -0.58 8.98 -5.20
CA ALA A 126 -0.62 9.99 -6.24
C ALA A 126 0.16 11.25 -5.86
N GLY A 127 1.04 11.69 -6.75
CA GLY A 127 1.92 12.84 -6.52
C GLY A 127 2.87 12.68 -5.33
N GLY A 128 3.21 11.46 -4.92
CA GLY A 128 4.12 11.15 -3.82
C GLY A 128 3.57 11.43 -2.42
N LYS A 129 2.26 11.71 -2.27
CA LYS A 129 1.68 12.12 -1.00
C LYS A 129 1.37 10.97 -0.04
N PHE A 130 1.00 9.79 -0.54
CA PHE A 130 0.60 8.60 0.26
C PHE A 130 -0.44 8.92 1.32
N LEU A 131 -1.50 9.61 0.92
CA LEU A 131 -2.59 9.93 1.85
C LEU A 131 -3.36 8.66 2.21
N PRO A 132 -3.67 8.42 3.50
CA PRO A 132 -4.51 7.30 3.89
C PRO A 132 -5.83 7.27 3.13
N SER A 133 -6.28 6.06 2.79
CA SER A 133 -7.51 5.82 2.03
C SER A 133 -8.41 4.84 2.78
N PRO A 134 -8.97 5.23 3.94
CA PRO A 134 -9.93 4.38 4.64
C PRO A 134 -11.21 4.22 3.81
N GLY A 135 -11.88 3.09 3.97
CA GLY A 135 -13.11 2.81 3.22
C GLY A 135 -13.37 1.32 3.06
N GLN A 136 -14.48 1.00 2.40
CA GLN A 136 -14.84 -0.38 2.13
C GLN A 136 -14.06 -0.93 0.93
N ILE A 137 -13.45 -2.10 1.10
CA ILE A 137 -12.86 -2.87 0.00
C ILE A 137 -14.01 -3.57 -0.72
N THR A 138 -14.41 -3.05 -1.88
CA THR A 138 -15.53 -3.61 -2.66
C THR A 138 -15.13 -4.88 -3.38
N LYS A 139 -13.83 -5.01 -3.72
CA LYS A 139 -13.27 -6.20 -4.34
C LYS A 139 -11.81 -6.35 -3.97
N LEU A 140 -11.42 -7.58 -3.59
CA LEU A 140 -10.03 -7.99 -3.38
C LEU A 140 -9.81 -9.31 -4.12
N VAL A 141 -8.87 -9.33 -5.06
CA VAL A 141 -8.41 -10.54 -5.74
C VAL A 141 -6.92 -10.67 -5.46
N ALA A 142 -6.58 -11.67 -4.67
CA ALA A 142 -5.19 -11.97 -4.33
C ALA A 142 -4.43 -12.47 -5.56
N PRO A 143 -3.13 -12.13 -5.70
CA PRO A 143 -2.28 -12.73 -6.72
C PRO A 143 -1.99 -14.18 -6.39
N ASP A 144 -1.76 -15.00 -7.42
CA ASP A 144 -1.54 -16.45 -7.29
C ASP A 144 -0.35 -16.92 -8.13
N GLY A 145 -0.01 -18.19 -7.98
CA GLY A 145 1.00 -18.89 -8.76
C GLY A 145 2.23 -19.30 -7.97
N PHE A 146 3.14 -20.01 -8.67
CA PHE A 146 4.35 -20.58 -8.04
C PHE A 146 5.24 -19.51 -7.40
N GLY A 147 5.47 -19.65 -6.09
CA GLY A 147 6.32 -18.75 -5.31
C GLY A 147 5.66 -17.42 -4.97
N VAL A 148 4.32 -17.37 -5.00
CA VAL A 148 3.53 -16.22 -4.53
C VAL A 148 2.71 -16.65 -3.33
N ARG A 149 2.71 -15.82 -2.27
CA ARG A 149 1.91 -15.95 -1.05
C ARG A 149 1.29 -14.59 -0.75
N PHE A 150 0.04 -14.57 -0.32
CA PHE A 150 -0.62 -13.36 0.13
C PHE A 150 -1.15 -13.56 1.56
N ASP A 151 -0.63 -12.77 2.50
CA ASP A 151 -1.08 -12.75 3.89
C ASP A 151 -1.97 -11.53 4.08
N ALA A 152 -3.29 -11.73 4.12
CA ALA A 152 -4.28 -10.67 4.23
C ALA A 152 -4.89 -10.58 5.62
N GLY A 153 -5.19 -9.35 6.04
CA GLY A 153 -6.03 -9.05 7.19
C GLY A 153 -7.45 -8.64 6.82
N TYR A 154 -7.74 -8.52 5.52
CA TYR A 154 -9.01 -8.06 4.97
C TYR A 154 -9.44 -8.92 3.79
N GLU A 155 -10.76 -8.96 3.53
CA GLU A 155 -11.37 -9.57 2.36
C GLU A 155 -12.37 -8.62 1.68
N SER A 156 -12.93 -9.04 0.54
CA SER A 156 -13.96 -8.24 -0.14
C SER A 156 -15.18 -8.04 0.77
N GLY A 157 -15.61 -6.79 0.93
CA GLY A 157 -16.70 -6.40 1.82
C GLY A 157 -16.24 -5.79 3.14
N ASP A 158 -14.99 -6.02 3.55
CA ASP A 158 -14.44 -5.44 4.76
C ASP A 158 -14.18 -3.93 4.63
N THR A 159 -14.10 -3.26 5.77
CA THR A 159 -13.84 -1.82 5.84
C THR A 159 -12.49 -1.54 6.51
N VAL A 160 -11.58 -0.87 5.79
CA VAL A 160 -10.35 -0.34 6.35
C VAL A 160 -10.69 0.85 7.24
N SER A 161 -10.42 0.68 8.53
CA SER A 161 -10.75 1.68 9.55
C SER A 161 -9.77 2.85 9.54
N GLN A 162 -10.28 4.06 9.74
CA GLN A 162 -9.44 5.24 9.97
C GLN A 162 -8.75 5.28 11.35
N TYR A 163 -9.13 4.39 12.28
CA TYR A 163 -8.65 4.38 13.67
C TYR A 163 -7.49 3.42 13.92
N TYR A 164 -7.14 2.58 12.96
CA TYR A 164 -6.11 1.55 13.08
C TYR A 164 -5.10 1.66 11.95
N ASP A 165 -4.20 0.68 11.85
CA ASP A 165 -3.23 0.57 10.77
C ASP A 165 -3.95 0.36 9.43
N ASN A 166 -3.36 0.89 8.36
CA ASN A 166 -3.91 0.82 7.01
C ASN A 166 -3.38 -0.37 6.18
N LEU A 167 -2.64 -1.29 6.79
CA LEU A 167 -2.11 -2.47 6.13
C LEU A 167 -3.24 -3.44 5.76
N VAL A 168 -3.54 -3.56 4.48
CA VAL A 168 -4.54 -4.50 3.93
C VAL A 168 -4.01 -5.92 3.94
N GLY A 169 -2.77 -6.09 3.55
CA GLY A 169 -2.08 -7.36 3.49
C GLY A 169 -0.67 -7.20 2.94
N LYS A 170 0.01 -8.32 2.73
CA LYS A 170 1.36 -8.34 2.19
C LYS A 170 1.49 -9.44 1.14
N VAL A 171 2.08 -9.07 0.02
CA VAL A 171 2.43 -10.00 -1.06
C VAL A 171 3.86 -10.44 -0.84
N ILE A 172 4.07 -11.74 -0.65
CA ILE A 172 5.37 -12.34 -0.43
C ILE A 172 5.72 -13.21 -1.64
N VAL A 173 6.87 -12.97 -2.22
CA VAL A 173 7.29 -13.63 -3.45
C VAL A 173 8.66 -14.25 -3.28
N TRP A 174 8.77 -15.53 -3.68
CA TRP A 174 10.04 -16.22 -3.79
C TRP A 174 10.50 -16.33 -5.25
N GLY A 175 11.79 -16.14 -5.50
CA GLY A 175 12.46 -16.40 -6.76
C GLY A 175 13.76 -17.20 -6.56
N LYS A 176 14.20 -17.94 -7.59
CA LYS A 176 15.49 -18.65 -7.52
C LYS A 176 16.68 -17.71 -7.33
N ASP A 177 16.50 -16.46 -7.71
CA ASP A 177 17.44 -15.34 -7.59
C ASP A 177 16.65 -14.03 -7.49
N ARG A 178 17.30 -12.93 -7.12
CA ARG A 178 16.70 -11.62 -6.94
C ARG A 178 16.00 -11.08 -8.22
N PRO A 179 16.61 -11.15 -9.43
CA PRO A 179 15.92 -10.74 -10.65
C PRO A 179 14.62 -11.50 -10.92
N THR A 180 14.61 -12.80 -10.65
CA THR A 180 13.39 -13.63 -10.77
C THR A 180 12.35 -13.25 -9.73
N ALA A 181 12.76 -12.96 -8.48
CA ALA A 181 11.85 -12.47 -7.44
C ALA A 181 11.22 -11.14 -7.83
N ILE A 182 12.02 -10.16 -8.29
CA ILE A 182 11.54 -8.84 -8.77
C ILE A 182 10.52 -9.02 -9.89
N ALA A 183 10.86 -9.76 -10.96
CA ALA A 183 9.97 -9.95 -12.10
C ALA A 183 8.65 -10.62 -11.71
N ARG A 184 8.70 -11.59 -10.79
CA ARG A 184 7.53 -12.28 -10.27
C ARG A 184 6.69 -11.40 -9.36
N THR A 185 7.32 -10.54 -8.55
CA THR A 185 6.61 -9.56 -7.71
C THR A 185 5.88 -8.54 -8.56
N ILE A 186 6.51 -8.02 -9.62
CA ILE A 186 5.86 -7.11 -10.57
C ILE A 186 4.61 -7.78 -11.16
N ARG A 187 4.74 -9.02 -11.69
CA ARG A 187 3.59 -9.76 -12.22
C ARG A 187 2.50 -9.93 -11.17
N ALA A 188 2.84 -10.35 -9.96
CA ALA A 188 1.87 -10.56 -8.89
C ALA A 188 1.10 -9.27 -8.54
N LEU A 189 1.78 -8.13 -8.47
CA LEU A 189 1.13 -6.84 -8.22
C LEU A 189 0.28 -6.35 -9.40
N GLU A 190 0.69 -6.64 -10.64
CA GLU A 190 -0.11 -6.30 -11.84
C GLU A 190 -1.39 -7.14 -11.96
N GLU A 191 -1.39 -8.36 -11.43
CA GLU A 191 -2.56 -9.25 -11.39
C GLU A 191 -3.48 -8.99 -10.19
N MET A 192 -2.95 -8.34 -9.13
CA MET A 192 -3.73 -8.06 -7.94
C MET A 192 -4.79 -7.00 -8.19
N VAL A 193 -6.00 -7.22 -7.66
CA VAL A 193 -7.10 -6.26 -7.75
C VAL A 193 -7.54 -5.85 -6.36
N VAL A 194 -7.53 -4.55 -6.09
CA VAL A 194 -8.14 -3.96 -4.89
C VAL A 194 -8.99 -2.78 -5.35
N GLU A 195 -10.31 -2.84 -5.09
CA GLU A 195 -11.26 -1.79 -5.45
C GLU A 195 -11.95 -1.26 -4.18
N GLY A 196 -12.37 0.00 -4.21
CA GLY A 196 -13.04 0.68 -3.11
C GLY A 196 -12.12 1.57 -2.28
N VAL A 197 -10.84 1.21 -2.17
CA VAL A 197 -9.79 2.00 -1.53
C VAL A 197 -8.59 2.19 -2.46
N ALA A 198 -7.86 3.30 -2.31
CA ALA A 198 -6.56 3.46 -2.95
C ALA A 198 -5.53 2.59 -2.23
N THR A 199 -4.53 2.09 -2.98
CA THR A 199 -3.43 1.28 -2.40
C THR A 199 -2.07 1.77 -2.86
N THR A 200 -1.01 1.33 -2.15
CA THR A 200 0.39 1.61 -2.50
C THR A 200 0.86 0.91 -3.76
N ILE A 201 0.12 -0.05 -4.31
CA ILE A 201 0.50 -0.87 -5.49
C ILE A 201 1.12 -0.05 -6.64
N PRO A 202 0.57 1.11 -7.05
CA PRO A 202 1.17 1.90 -8.14
C PRO A 202 2.57 2.41 -7.81
N ALA A 203 2.83 2.81 -6.56
CA ALA A 203 4.14 3.24 -6.12
C ALA A 203 5.11 2.06 -5.99
N ASP A 204 4.65 0.93 -5.46
CA ASP A 204 5.44 -0.29 -5.32
C ASP A 204 5.90 -0.82 -6.68
N LEU A 205 5.02 -0.78 -7.70
CA LEU A 205 5.38 -1.08 -9.08
C LEU A 205 6.40 -0.10 -9.66
N ALA A 206 6.29 1.20 -9.33
CA ALA A 206 7.27 2.19 -9.75
C ALA A 206 8.64 1.92 -9.12
N ILE A 207 8.70 1.54 -7.84
CA ILE A 207 9.93 1.14 -7.15
C ILE A 207 10.56 -0.08 -7.84
N LEU A 208 9.80 -1.17 -7.96
CA LEU A 208 10.28 -2.45 -8.49
C LEU A 208 10.78 -2.37 -9.93
N LYS A 209 10.17 -1.50 -10.74
CA LYS A 209 10.55 -1.28 -12.14
C LYS A 209 11.70 -0.30 -12.31
N HIS A 210 12.10 0.40 -11.26
CA HIS A 210 13.16 1.40 -11.33
C HIS A 210 14.55 0.75 -11.45
N PRO A 211 15.43 1.22 -12.33
CA PRO A 211 16.77 0.66 -12.49
C PRO A 211 17.64 0.76 -11.23
N ASP A 212 17.49 1.83 -10.42
CA ASP A 212 18.21 1.97 -9.16
C ASP A 212 17.85 0.86 -8.17
N PHE A 213 16.56 0.43 -8.12
CA PHE A 213 16.15 -0.68 -7.27
C PHE A 213 16.78 -1.99 -7.74
N ALA A 214 16.75 -2.25 -9.05
CA ALA A 214 17.39 -3.43 -9.62
C ALA A 214 18.90 -3.46 -9.34
N ALA A 215 19.57 -2.30 -9.37
CA ALA A 215 21.00 -2.12 -9.16
C ALA A 215 21.41 -1.93 -7.69
N MET A 216 20.50 -2.07 -6.71
CA MET A 216 20.75 -1.82 -5.27
C MET A 216 21.29 -0.41 -4.97
N GLN A 217 20.83 0.59 -5.71
CA GLN A 217 21.24 1.99 -5.53
C GLN A 217 20.22 2.84 -4.77
N HIS A 218 19.27 2.21 -4.14
CA HIS A 218 18.29 2.87 -3.31
C HIS A 218 18.77 2.92 -1.85
N SER A 219 18.49 4.03 -1.20
CA SER A 219 18.74 4.25 0.23
C SER A 219 17.41 4.42 0.98
N THR A 220 17.48 4.55 2.30
CA THR A 220 16.28 4.78 3.13
C THR A 220 15.53 6.08 2.82
N LYS A 221 16.15 7.01 2.08
CA LYS A 221 15.55 8.27 1.63
C LYS A 221 15.22 8.30 0.14
N TRP A 222 15.61 7.25 -0.59
CA TRP A 222 15.53 7.25 -2.06
C TRP A 222 14.10 7.44 -2.58
N VAL A 223 13.10 6.82 -1.94
CA VAL A 223 11.68 6.97 -2.34
C VAL A 223 11.21 8.42 -2.24
N GLU A 224 11.68 9.15 -1.22
CA GLU A 224 11.27 10.55 -1.00
C GLU A 224 12.04 11.55 -1.86
N GLU A 225 13.32 11.28 -2.09
CA GLU A 225 14.23 12.26 -2.70
C GLU A 225 14.44 12.04 -4.20
N ARG A 226 14.24 10.83 -4.71
CA ARG A 226 14.65 10.46 -6.08
C ARG A 226 13.56 9.78 -6.92
N LEU A 227 12.59 9.10 -6.29
CA LEU A 227 11.53 8.41 -7.03
C LEU A 227 10.49 9.40 -7.55
N ASP A 228 10.32 9.45 -8.88
CA ASP A 228 9.27 10.26 -9.49
C ASP A 228 7.93 9.51 -9.50
N LEU A 229 7.00 9.98 -8.69
CA LEU A 229 5.63 9.48 -8.62
C LEU A 229 4.61 10.46 -9.25
N SER A 230 5.06 11.46 -9.99
CA SER A 230 4.17 12.44 -10.64
C SER A 230 3.23 11.81 -11.67
N GLY A 231 3.65 10.71 -12.28
CA GLY A 231 2.85 9.92 -13.22
C GLY A 231 1.86 8.94 -12.58
N VAL A 232 1.85 8.83 -11.25
CA VAL A 232 0.88 7.97 -10.55
C VAL A 232 -0.45 8.69 -10.47
N GLU A 233 -1.43 8.18 -11.21
CA GLU A 233 -2.78 8.73 -11.21
C GLU A 233 -3.51 8.37 -9.90
N PRO A 234 -4.38 9.28 -9.39
CA PRO A 234 -5.26 8.92 -8.30
C PRO A 234 -6.21 7.79 -8.73
N PRO A 235 -6.66 6.94 -7.80
CA PRO A 235 -7.59 5.88 -8.13
C PRO A 235 -8.86 6.50 -8.74
N LYS A 236 -9.38 5.84 -9.78
CA LYS A 236 -10.68 6.24 -10.34
C LYS A 236 -11.74 6.11 -9.25
N PRO A 237 -12.61 7.11 -9.08
CA PRO A 237 -13.77 6.94 -8.21
C PRO A 237 -14.49 5.64 -8.57
N PRO A 238 -15.00 4.87 -7.61
CA PRO A 238 -15.85 3.74 -7.93
C PRO A 238 -16.93 4.23 -8.88
N ALA A 239 -17.17 3.47 -9.95
CA ALA A 239 -18.34 3.74 -10.80
C ALA A 239 -19.54 3.84 -9.85
N PRO A 240 -20.43 4.84 -10.04
CA PRO A 240 -21.62 4.89 -9.23
C PRO A 240 -22.24 3.49 -9.28
N ALA A 241 -22.47 2.90 -8.13
CA ALA A 241 -23.18 1.64 -8.07
C ALA A 241 -24.45 1.88 -8.90
N ASP A 242 -24.71 1.03 -9.89
CA ASP A 242 -25.99 1.00 -10.60
C ASP A 242 -27.09 0.57 -9.62
N ASP A 243 -27.27 1.36 -8.56
CA ASP A 243 -28.32 1.18 -7.54
C ASP A 243 -29.71 1.60 -8.06
N GLU A 244 -29.82 2.06 -9.28
CA GLU A 244 -31.04 2.03 -10.02
C GLU A 244 -31.07 0.77 -10.91
N ALA A 245 -31.27 -0.40 -10.28
CA ALA A 245 -31.80 -1.52 -11.03
C ALA A 245 -33.03 -1.02 -11.76
N ALA A 246 -32.95 -0.88 -13.10
CA ALA A 246 -34.06 -0.41 -13.91
C ALA A 246 -35.30 -1.16 -13.45
N PRO A 247 -36.44 -0.48 -13.21
CA PRO A 247 -37.62 -1.11 -12.68
C PRO A 247 -37.98 -2.33 -13.54
N LEU A 248 -38.15 -3.48 -12.88
CA LEU A 248 -38.47 -4.71 -13.57
C LEU A 248 -39.89 -4.61 -14.10
N VAL A 249 -40.06 -4.73 -15.41
CA VAL A 249 -41.38 -4.84 -16.07
C VAL A 249 -41.68 -6.29 -16.39
N GLN A 250 -42.93 -6.69 -16.16
CA GLN A 250 -43.39 -8.01 -16.52
C GLN A 250 -43.61 -8.10 -18.03
N ARG A 251 -42.87 -9.01 -18.70
CA ARG A 251 -43.07 -9.34 -20.11
C ARG A 251 -43.54 -10.79 -20.24
N THR A 252 -44.50 -11.02 -21.10
CA THR A 252 -44.95 -12.37 -21.43
C THR A 252 -44.41 -12.74 -22.81
N THR A 253 -43.70 -13.86 -22.88
CA THR A 253 -43.14 -14.40 -24.13
C THR A 253 -43.66 -15.82 -24.32
N THR A 254 -44.15 -16.14 -25.52
CA THR A 254 -44.52 -17.50 -25.87
C THR A 254 -43.30 -18.28 -26.32
N VAL A 255 -42.98 -19.35 -25.64
CA VAL A 255 -41.83 -20.24 -25.92
C VAL A 255 -42.36 -21.59 -26.39
N GLU A 256 -41.83 -22.13 -27.48
CA GLU A 256 -42.14 -23.46 -27.95
C GLU A 256 -41.05 -24.46 -27.59
N VAL A 257 -41.43 -25.52 -26.88
CA VAL A 257 -40.53 -26.60 -26.48
C VAL A 257 -41.13 -27.93 -26.93
N ASN A 258 -40.42 -28.65 -27.77
CA ASN A 258 -40.88 -29.94 -28.34
C ASN A 258 -42.29 -29.87 -28.96
N GLY A 259 -42.58 -28.80 -29.70
CA GLY A 259 -43.87 -28.61 -30.37
C GLY A 259 -45.01 -28.17 -29.45
N LYS A 260 -44.77 -27.95 -28.16
CA LYS A 260 -45.75 -27.38 -27.22
C LYS A 260 -45.39 -25.93 -26.90
N ARG A 261 -46.39 -25.06 -26.92
CA ARG A 261 -46.26 -23.64 -26.60
C ARG A 261 -46.58 -23.38 -25.15
N PHE A 262 -45.73 -22.56 -24.52
CA PHE A 262 -45.86 -22.11 -23.14
C PHE A 262 -45.78 -20.59 -23.09
N ASP A 263 -46.67 -19.95 -22.36
CA ASP A 263 -46.59 -18.53 -22.08
C ASP A 263 -45.76 -18.33 -20.79
N VAL A 264 -44.56 -17.80 -20.94
CA VAL A 264 -43.61 -17.55 -19.85
C VAL A 264 -43.68 -16.09 -19.48
N LYS A 265 -43.97 -15.81 -18.20
CA LYS A 265 -43.91 -14.48 -17.61
C LYS A 265 -42.48 -14.26 -17.03
N MET A 266 -41.84 -13.21 -17.52
CA MET A 266 -40.48 -12.82 -17.05
C MET A 266 -40.53 -11.40 -16.56
N TRP A 267 -39.78 -11.14 -15.49
CA TRP A 267 -39.47 -9.79 -15.00
C TRP A 267 -38.09 -9.41 -15.55
N VAL A 268 -38.06 -8.45 -16.46
CA VAL A 268 -36.84 -7.98 -17.13
C VAL A 268 -36.70 -6.49 -16.91
N PRO A 269 -35.44 -5.96 -16.85
CA PRO A 269 -35.20 -4.53 -16.79
C PRO A 269 -35.94 -3.80 -17.95
N ASP A 270 -36.55 -2.64 -17.67
CA ASP A 270 -37.23 -1.81 -18.68
C ASP A 270 -36.20 -1.08 -19.55
N VAL A 271 -35.52 -1.85 -20.39
CA VAL A 271 -34.64 -1.30 -21.42
C VAL A 271 -35.43 -1.13 -22.73
N PRO A 272 -35.35 0.02 -23.40
CA PRO A 272 -36.03 0.21 -24.68
C PRO A 272 -35.51 -0.81 -25.70
N VAL A 273 -36.40 -1.64 -26.23
CA VAL A 273 -36.07 -2.58 -27.30
C VAL A 273 -35.78 -1.77 -28.54
N VAL A 274 -34.50 -1.67 -28.94
CA VAL A 274 -34.17 -1.16 -30.27
C VAL A 274 -34.57 -2.21 -31.28
N THR A 275 -35.78 -2.09 -31.80
CA THR A 275 -36.18 -2.82 -32.97
C THR A 275 -35.36 -2.32 -34.16
N ALA A 276 -34.50 -3.20 -34.69
CA ALA A 276 -33.79 -2.92 -35.94
C ALA A 276 -34.80 -2.78 -37.08
N ALA A 277 -35.27 -1.57 -37.32
CA ALA A 277 -35.96 -1.22 -38.56
C ALA A 277 -34.88 -0.99 -39.62
N ALA A 278 -34.92 -1.79 -40.67
CA ALA A 278 -34.14 -1.60 -41.88
C ALA A 278 -34.45 -0.23 -42.50
N GLY A 279 -33.47 0.66 -42.50
CA GLY A 279 -33.59 1.97 -43.13
C GLY A 279 -32.55 2.93 -42.62
N ALA A 280 -31.35 2.96 -43.23
CA ALA A 280 -30.31 3.89 -42.89
C ALA A 280 -30.68 5.34 -43.26
N PRO A 281 -30.58 6.30 -42.36
CA PRO A 281 -30.30 7.67 -42.69
C PRO A 281 -28.83 7.99 -42.43
N LYS A 282 -28.22 8.63 -43.41
CA LYS A 282 -26.81 9.12 -43.39
C LYS A 282 -26.50 9.90 -42.11
N ALA A 283 -25.42 9.49 -41.46
CA ALA A 283 -24.84 10.19 -40.34
C ALA A 283 -24.45 11.63 -40.71
N LYS A 284 -25.02 12.60 -40.04
CA LYS A 284 -24.48 13.97 -40.00
C LYS A 284 -23.24 13.95 -39.06
N LYS A 285 -22.11 14.43 -39.60
CA LYS A 285 -20.91 14.69 -38.83
C LYS A 285 -21.23 15.52 -37.58
N PRO A 286 -20.76 15.16 -36.39
CA PRO A 286 -20.86 16.05 -35.28
C PRO A 286 -19.84 17.22 -35.47
N THR A 287 -20.35 18.41 -35.44
CA THR A 287 -19.56 19.64 -35.30
C THR A 287 -18.78 19.57 -33.98
N ARG A 288 -17.50 19.66 -34.09
CA ARG A 288 -16.53 19.79 -33.00
C ARG A 288 -16.85 21.07 -32.22
N ALA A 289 -17.51 20.96 -31.07
CA ALA A 289 -17.55 22.01 -30.07
C ALA A 289 -16.17 22.04 -29.42
N ALA A 290 -15.44 23.11 -29.64
CA ALA A 290 -14.28 23.47 -28.88
C ALA A 290 -14.77 23.79 -27.46
N GLY A 291 -14.39 22.97 -26.51
CA GLY A 291 -14.70 23.12 -25.12
C GLY A 291 -13.52 22.62 -24.33
N GLY A 292 -12.73 23.45 -23.90
CA GLY A 292 -11.85 23.76 -22.88
C GLY A 292 -11.52 22.61 -21.96
N GLY A 293 -10.23 22.27 -21.87
CA GLY A 293 -9.62 21.55 -20.78
C GLY A 293 -9.91 22.31 -19.49
N GLY A 294 -10.82 21.80 -18.71
CA GLY A 294 -10.99 22.16 -17.32
C GLY A 294 -10.01 21.32 -16.51
N ALA A 295 -8.80 21.84 -16.30
CA ALA A 295 -8.10 21.55 -15.08
C ALA A 295 -9.05 21.96 -13.96
N GLY A 296 -9.51 21.00 -13.14
CA GLY A 296 -10.28 21.27 -11.94
C GLY A 296 -9.46 22.03 -10.92
N GLY A 297 -9.29 23.32 -11.14
CA GLY A 297 -8.97 24.27 -10.12
C GLY A 297 -10.26 24.48 -9.33
N GLY A 298 -10.45 23.74 -8.25
CA GLY A 298 -11.42 24.11 -7.24
C GLY A 298 -11.09 25.54 -6.82
N SER A 299 -12.05 26.46 -6.97
CA SER A 299 -12.01 27.75 -6.30
C SER A 299 -12.05 27.45 -4.82
N GLY A 300 -10.85 27.29 -4.22
CA GLY A 300 -10.71 26.95 -2.82
C GLY A 300 -11.47 27.96 -1.99
N SER A 301 -12.37 27.48 -1.15
CA SER A 301 -13.16 28.29 -0.21
C SER A 301 -12.27 29.11 0.73
N GLY A 302 -10.98 28.85 0.72
CA GLY A 302 -10.00 29.37 1.66
C GLY A 302 -9.98 28.64 2.99
N ASN A 303 -10.88 27.67 3.18
CA ASN A 303 -10.86 26.81 4.34
C ASN A 303 -9.99 25.59 4.04
N VAL A 304 -8.94 25.41 4.83
CA VAL A 304 -8.13 24.19 4.79
C VAL A 304 -8.74 23.19 5.75
N GLU A 305 -9.26 22.10 5.19
CA GLU A 305 -9.94 21.05 5.93
C GLU A 305 -9.04 19.83 6.04
N VAL A 306 -9.16 19.07 7.15
CA VAL A 306 -8.45 17.81 7.29
C VAL A 306 -9.26 16.68 6.61
N PRO A 307 -8.59 15.81 5.85
CA PRO A 307 -9.28 14.73 5.11
C PRO A 307 -9.73 13.57 6.02
N MET A 308 -9.23 13.52 7.26
CA MET A 308 -9.50 12.42 8.20
C MET A 308 -9.28 12.85 9.64
N GLN A 309 -9.79 12.03 10.56
CA GLN A 309 -9.55 12.22 11.99
C GLN A 309 -8.08 11.95 12.34
N GLY A 310 -7.54 12.77 13.25
CA GLY A 310 -6.16 12.60 13.75
C GLY A 310 -5.83 13.62 14.83
N THR A 311 -4.54 13.69 15.15
CA THR A 311 -3.99 14.65 16.12
C THR A 311 -3.08 15.63 15.39
N ILE A 312 -3.23 16.92 15.65
CA ILE A 312 -2.33 17.93 15.11
C ILE A 312 -0.99 17.85 15.84
N VAL A 313 0.07 17.46 15.12
CA VAL A 313 1.44 17.36 15.66
C VAL A 313 2.09 18.75 15.69
N LYS A 314 1.96 19.49 14.59
CA LYS A 314 2.55 20.82 14.44
C LYS A 314 1.62 21.74 13.66
N VAL A 315 1.60 23.01 14.03
CA VAL A 315 1.06 24.10 13.22
C VAL A 315 2.26 24.84 12.63
N LEU A 316 2.30 24.96 11.29
CA LEU A 316 3.46 25.49 10.56
C LEU A 316 3.30 26.95 10.16
N VAL A 317 2.12 27.54 10.39
CA VAL A 317 1.78 28.93 10.00
C VAL A 317 1.13 29.68 11.15
N ALA A 318 1.27 31.00 11.14
CA ALA A 318 0.61 31.91 12.07
C ALA A 318 -0.38 32.82 11.35
N VAL A 319 -1.31 33.44 12.09
CA VAL A 319 -2.22 34.45 11.56
C VAL A 319 -1.41 35.63 11.01
N GLY A 320 -1.67 35.99 9.76
CA GLY A 320 -0.94 37.04 9.03
C GLY A 320 0.13 36.53 8.09
N ASP A 321 0.51 35.26 8.15
CA ASP A 321 1.49 34.67 7.23
C ASP A 321 0.93 34.57 5.81
N THR A 322 1.79 34.78 4.82
CA THR A 322 1.47 34.51 3.42
C THR A 322 1.87 33.10 3.06
N VAL A 323 0.97 32.36 2.43
CA VAL A 323 1.17 30.97 2.00
C VAL A 323 0.93 30.82 0.50
N GLU A 324 1.65 29.90 -0.10
CA GLU A 324 1.46 29.50 -1.49
C GLU A 324 0.52 28.29 -1.58
N ALA A 325 -0.13 28.10 -2.74
CA ALA A 325 -0.91 26.89 -3.00
C ALA A 325 0.01 25.66 -2.93
N GLY A 326 -0.39 24.64 -2.17
CA GLY A 326 0.42 23.44 -1.92
C GLY A 326 1.40 23.55 -0.75
N GLN A 327 1.56 24.73 -0.15
CA GLN A 327 2.40 24.90 1.04
C GLN A 327 1.76 24.21 2.26
N ALA A 328 2.56 23.45 3.01
CA ALA A 328 2.11 22.81 4.25
C ALA A 328 1.77 23.85 5.33
N VAL A 329 0.60 23.70 5.94
CA VAL A 329 0.10 24.63 6.99
C VAL A 329 -0.02 23.95 8.36
N VAL A 330 -0.35 22.66 8.41
CA VAL A 330 -0.32 21.85 9.64
C VAL A 330 0.20 20.46 9.35
N VAL A 331 0.70 19.78 10.39
CA VAL A 331 1.06 18.35 10.35
C VAL A 331 0.04 17.59 11.18
N LEU A 332 -0.67 16.69 10.55
CA LEU A 332 -1.67 15.79 11.13
C LEU A 332 -1.07 14.41 11.32
N GLU A 333 -1.07 13.87 12.52
CA GLU A 333 -0.83 12.46 12.76
C GLU A 333 -2.15 11.69 12.69
N ALA A 334 -2.22 10.76 11.74
CA ALA A 334 -3.34 9.85 11.58
C ALA A 334 -2.80 8.48 11.17
N MET A 335 -3.36 7.39 11.71
CA MET A 335 -2.97 6.00 11.38
C MET A 335 -1.46 5.75 11.54
N LYS A 336 -0.84 6.32 12.61
CA LYS A 336 0.61 6.26 12.91
C LYS A 336 1.51 6.95 11.88
N MET A 337 0.97 7.83 11.05
CA MET A 337 1.71 8.58 10.03
C MET A 337 1.51 10.07 10.20
N GLU A 338 2.59 10.83 10.01
CA GLU A 338 2.53 12.29 9.93
C GLU A 338 2.19 12.72 8.50
N ASN A 339 1.07 13.41 8.32
CA ASN A 339 0.62 13.92 7.04
C ASN A 339 0.64 15.45 7.05
N GLN A 340 1.26 16.03 6.02
CA GLN A 340 1.22 17.47 5.83
C GLN A 340 -0.08 17.87 5.14
N ILE A 341 -0.87 18.68 5.80
CA ILE A 341 -2.06 19.30 5.23
C ILE A 341 -1.64 20.61 4.59
N THR A 342 -1.96 20.78 3.32
CA THR A 342 -1.47 21.87 2.48
C THR A 342 -2.56 22.89 2.18
N ALA A 343 -2.16 24.14 1.92
CA ALA A 343 -3.04 25.21 1.47
C ALA A 343 -3.58 24.90 0.06
N ASP A 344 -4.90 24.99 -0.14
CA ASP A 344 -5.53 24.76 -1.45
C ASP A 344 -5.35 25.96 -2.41
N LYS A 345 -5.06 27.14 -1.87
CA LYS A 345 -4.79 28.36 -2.62
C LYS A 345 -3.71 29.20 -1.96
N ALA A 346 -3.09 30.07 -2.74
CA ALA A 346 -2.22 31.11 -2.20
C ALA A 346 -3.07 32.22 -1.54
N GLY A 347 -2.54 32.80 -0.47
CA GLY A 347 -3.23 33.89 0.24
C GLY A 347 -2.61 34.19 1.60
N THR A 348 -3.31 34.94 2.41
CA THR A 348 -2.88 35.26 3.78
C THR A 348 -3.69 34.48 4.80
N VAL A 349 -3.04 33.90 5.78
CA VAL A 349 -3.70 33.17 6.87
C VAL A 349 -4.50 34.14 7.72
N LYS A 350 -5.82 33.97 7.72
CA LYS A 350 -6.76 34.77 8.53
C LYS A 350 -6.95 34.21 9.92
N GLU A 351 -7.03 32.89 10.02
CA GLU A 351 -7.35 32.22 11.27
C GLU A 351 -6.66 30.85 11.32
N VAL A 352 -6.13 30.50 12.47
CA VAL A 352 -5.65 29.15 12.79
C VAL A 352 -6.57 28.62 13.90
N LYS A 353 -7.33 27.55 13.60
CA LYS A 353 -8.39 27.03 14.48
C LYS A 353 -7.92 25.90 15.39
N VAL A 354 -6.69 25.47 15.23
CA VAL A 354 -6.13 24.30 15.96
C VAL A 354 -4.80 24.64 16.59
N SER A 355 -4.42 23.85 17.59
CA SER A 355 -3.10 23.90 18.23
C SER A 355 -2.46 22.52 18.18
N ALA A 356 -1.13 22.47 18.38
CA ALA A 356 -0.45 21.20 18.56
C ALA A 356 -1.05 20.41 19.73
N GLY A 357 -1.28 19.11 19.52
CA GLY A 357 -1.99 18.22 20.43
C GLY A 357 -3.52 18.21 20.29
N ALA A 358 -4.12 19.06 19.46
CA ALA A 358 -5.57 19.06 19.24
C ALA A 358 -6.00 17.84 18.40
N THR A 359 -7.08 17.18 18.81
CA THR A 359 -7.73 16.13 18.01
C THR A 359 -8.74 16.77 17.08
N VAL A 360 -8.73 16.36 15.81
CA VAL A 360 -9.60 16.85 14.74
C VAL A 360 -10.31 15.71 14.04
N GLY A 361 -11.53 15.95 13.55
CA GLY A 361 -12.32 15.01 12.75
C GLY A 361 -12.20 15.30 11.26
N ALA A 362 -12.57 14.34 10.42
CA ALA A 362 -12.62 14.54 8.97
C ALA A 362 -13.57 15.71 8.63
N GLY A 363 -13.11 16.64 7.78
CA GLY A 363 -13.85 17.84 7.40
C GLY A 363 -13.69 19.03 8.35
N ASP A 364 -12.97 18.89 9.47
CA ASP A 364 -12.70 20.02 10.36
C ASP A 364 -11.79 21.03 9.66
N VAL A 365 -12.17 22.32 9.75
CA VAL A 365 -11.36 23.41 9.22
C VAL A 365 -10.25 23.76 10.21
N VAL A 366 -8.99 23.61 9.80
CA VAL A 366 -7.80 23.85 10.63
C VAL A 366 -7.17 25.23 10.41
N VAL A 367 -7.23 25.73 9.18
CA VAL A 367 -6.68 27.05 8.79
C VAL A 367 -7.64 27.73 7.82
N VAL A 368 -7.80 29.03 7.93
CA VAL A 368 -8.58 29.87 6.99
C VAL A 368 -7.63 30.80 6.26
N ILE A 369 -7.65 30.77 4.91
CA ILE A 369 -6.80 31.59 4.02
C ILE A 369 -7.71 32.59 3.27
N ALA A 370 -7.29 33.85 3.23
CA ALA A 370 -8.01 34.91 2.54
C ALA A 370 -7.66 34.97 1.06
#